data_08671c5199215ce31a524c967d2b79b9
#
_entry.id   08671c5199215ce31a524c967d2b79b9
#
_cell.length_a   1.000
_cell.length_b   1.000
_cell.length_c   1.000
_cell.angle_alpha   90.00
_cell.angle_beta   90.00
_cell.angle_gamma   90.00
#
_symmetry.space_group_name_H-M   'P 1'
#
loop_
_entity.id
_entity.type
_entity.pdbx_description
1 polymer ?
#
loop_
_entity_poly.entity_id
_entity_poly.type
_entity_poly.pdbx_seq_one_letter_code
_entity_poly.pdbx_strand_id
1 'polypeptide(L)'
;MAMAQKLGKHYDESIAYFQKVLAAAPKNTWSYYGIATNYADKRDKEHALQYLKKAIDLSPADVKQTAKTQDHFAWLRTDPDFKAMTS
;
A
#
# COMPACT_ATOMS: atom_id res chain seq x y z
N MET A 1 14.78 -16.69 11.57
CA MET A 1 15.04 -15.33 12.03
C MET A 1 15.69 -14.46 10.96
N ALA A 2 16.80 -14.94 10.38
CA ALA A 2 17.47 -14.20 9.31
C ALA A 2 16.54 -13.93 8.13
N MET A 3 15.65 -14.85 7.82
CA MET A 3 14.72 -14.72 6.71
C MET A 3 13.72 -13.58 6.94
N ALA A 4 13.24 -13.42 8.16
CA ALA A 4 12.31 -12.34 8.47
C ALA A 4 12.95 -10.97 8.27
N GLN A 5 14.22 -10.86 8.63
CA GLN A 5 14.96 -9.62 8.45
C GLN A 5 15.16 -9.30 6.97
N LYS A 6 15.45 -10.32 6.16
CA LYS A 6 15.59 -10.14 4.72
C LYS A 6 14.30 -9.64 4.10
N LEU A 7 13.17 -10.22 4.49
CA LEU A 7 11.88 -9.80 3.99
C LEU A 7 11.60 -8.35 4.36
N GLY A 8 11.91 -7.96 5.59
CA GLY A 8 11.74 -6.58 6.01
C GLY A 8 12.58 -5.62 5.20
N LYS A 9 13.81 -5.98 4.88
CA LYS A 9 14.69 -5.18 4.04
C LYS A 9 14.09 -4.98 2.64
N HIS A 10 13.55 -6.04 2.07
CA HIS A 10 12.96 -5.97 0.73
C HIS A 10 11.83 -4.95 0.69
N TYR A 11 10.94 -4.98 1.66
CA TYR A 11 9.83 -4.04 1.70
C TYR A 11 10.33 -2.61 1.90
N ASP A 12 11.30 -2.41 2.76
CA ASP A 12 11.84 -1.08 3.01
C ASP A 12 12.52 -0.49 1.78
N GLU A 13 13.23 -1.31 1.02
CA GLU A 13 13.86 -0.88 -0.22
C GLU A 13 12.81 -0.47 -1.25
N SER A 14 11.75 -1.25 -1.39
CA SER A 14 10.66 -0.91 -2.31
C SER A 14 9.97 0.38 -1.92
N ILE A 15 9.72 0.55 -0.63
CA ILE A 15 9.10 1.78 -0.12
C ILE A 15 9.99 2.98 -0.43
N ALA A 16 11.29 2.88 -0.18
CA ALA A 16 12.22 3.96 -0.47
C ALA A 16 12.25 4.31 -1.95
N TYR A 17 12.20 3.31 -2.82
CA TYR A 17 12.14 3.53 -4.26
C TYR A 17 10.91 4.33 -4.65
N PHE A 18 9.74 3.92 -4.17
CA PHE A 18 8.50 4.62 -4.48
C PHE A 18 8.49 6.04 -3.91
N GLN A 19 9.08 6.24 -2.74
CA GLN A 19 9.20 7.58 -2.18
C GLN A 19 10.05 8.49 -3.06
N LYS A 20 11.10 7.97 -3.67
CA LYS A 20 11.91 8.73 -4.63
C LYS A 20 11.08 9.09 -5.86
N VAL A 21 10.28 8.16 -6.36
CA VAL A 21 9.39 8.45 -7.49
C VAL A 21 8.41 9.55 -7.13
N LEU A 22 7.87 9.53 -5.92
CA LEU A 22 6.93 10.54 -5.47
C LEU A 22 7.57 11.92 -5.30
N ALA A 23 8.86 11.98 -4.99
CA ALA A 23 9.57 13.25 -4.92
C ALA A 23 9.62 13.93 -6.30
N ALA A 24 9.73 13.13 -7.36
CA ALA A 24 9.73 13.65 -8.73
C ALA A 24 8.30 13.78 -9.29
N ALA A 25 7.39 12.90 -8.88
CA ALA A 25 6.02 12.87 -9.38
C ALA A 25 5.04 12.71 -8.21
N PRO A 26 4.74 13.78 -7.46
CA PRO A 26 3.95 13.67 -6.23
C PRO A 26 2.50 13.23 -6.44
N LYS A 27 2.02 13.23 -7.66
CA LYS A 27 0.66 12.75 -7.96
C LYS A 27 0.63 11.38 -8.63
N ASN A 28 1.72 10.62 -8.53
CA ASN A 28 1.76 9.28 -9.08
C ASN A 28 0.99 8.32 -8.18
N THR A 29 -0.24 8.04 -8.57
CA THR A 29 -1.16 7.19 -7.82
C THR A 29 -0.56 5.83 -7.49
N TRP A 30 0.09 5.20 -8.46
CA TRP A 30 0.58 3.84 -8.30
C TRP A 30 1.81 3.75 -7.41
N SER A 31 2.54 4.86 -7.24
CA SER A 31 3.62 4.90 -6.25
C SER A 31 3.05 4.87 -4.84
N TYR A 32 1.99 5.61 -4.55
CA TYR A 32 1.31 5.52 -3.27
C TYR A 32 0.75 4.13 -3.04
N TYR A 33 0.13 3.56 -4.08
CA TYR A 33 -0.41 2.21 -3.98
C TYR A 33 0.69 1.19 -3.72
N GLY A 34 1.83 1.30 -4.40
CA GLY A 34 2.97 0.43 -4.20
C GLY A 34 3.48 0.47 -2.77
N ILE A 35 3.59 1.66 -2.19
CA ILE A 35 3.99 1.80 -0.78
C ILE A 35 2.96 1.12 0.12
N ALA A 36 1.68 1.34 -0.15
CA ALA A 36 0.61 0.73 0.63
C ALA A 36 0.70 -0.81 0.60
N THR A 37 0.96 -1.40 -0.57
CA THR A 37 1.09 -2.86 -0.67
C THR A 37 2.28 -3.38 0.12
N ASN A 38 3.39 -2.65 0.12
CA ASN A 38 4.55 -3.05 0.89
C ASN A 38 4.26 -3.03 2.40
N TYR A 39 3.60 -1.99 2.89
CA TYR A 39 3.21 -1.95 4.29
C TYR A 39 2.19 -3.05 4.62
N ALA A 40 1.27 -3.34 3.71
CA ALA A 40 0.30 -4.42 3.90
C ALA A 40 1.01 -5.77 4.02
N ASP A 41 2.01 -6.01 3.18
CA ASP A 41 2.80 -7.24 3.25
C ASP A 41 3.58 -7.34 4.56
N LYS A 42 3.99 -6.21 5.11
CA LYS A 42 4.65 -6.16 6.43
C LYS A 42 3.65 -6.31 7.57
N ARG A 43 2.37 -6.34 7.29
CA ARG A 43 1.29 -6.35 8.27
C ARG A 43 1.22 -5.08 9.11
N ASP A 44 1.60 -3.97 8.52
CA ASP A 44 1.49 -2.65 9.13
C ASP A 44 0.22 -1.98 8.61
N LYS A 45 -0.90 -2.25 9.26
CA LYS A 45 -2.20 -1.75 8.85
C LYS A 45 -2.24 -0.22 8.79
N GLU A 46 -1.71 0.43 9.80
CA GLU A 46 -1.81 1.88 9.93
C GLU A 46 -1.19 2.59 8.72
N HIS A 47 0.05 2.25 8.39
CA HIS A 47 0.72 2.86 7.25
C HIS A 47 0.13 2.39 5.93
N ALA A 48 -0.25 1.11 5.85
CA ALA A 48 -0.85 0.59 4.63
C ALA A 48 -2.11 1.37 4.26
N LEU A 49 -2.99 1.60 5.22
CA LEU A 49 -4.22 2.33 4.96
C LEU A 49 -3.97 3.81 4.71
N GLN A 50 -2.97 4.40 5.37
CA GLN A 50 -2.61 5.78 5.17
C GLN A 50 -2.20 6.06 3.71
N TYR A 51 -1.31 5.24 3.17
CA TYR A 51 -0.88 5.39 1.78
C TYR A 51 -1.93 4.95 0.79
N LEU A 52 -2.71 3.92 1.13
CA LEU A 52 -3.83 3.49 0.29
C LEU A 52 -4.85 4.62 0.12
N LYS A 53 -5.14 5.34 1.19
CA LYS A 53 -6.06 6.47 1.14
C LYS A 53 -5.56 7.54 0.19
N LYS A 54 -4.27 7.84 0.21
CA LYS A 54 -3.69 8.82 -0.70
C LYS A 54 -3.85 8.39 -2.17
N ALA A 55 -3.63 7.12 -2.45
CA ALA A 55 -3.82 6.58 -3.79
C ALA A 55 -5.29 6.67 -4.21
N ILE A 56 -6.20 6.34 -3.31
CA ILE A 56 -7.64 6.41 -3.57
C ILE A 56 -8.06 7.86 -3.86
N ASP A 57 -7.52 8.81 -3.12
CA ASP A 57 -7.84 10.23 -3.34
C ASP A 57 -7.44 10.69 -4.75
N LEU A 58 -6.38 10.12 -5.31
CA LEU A 58 -5.92 10.48 -6.66
C LEU A 58 -6.68 9.74 -7.76
N SER A 59 -7.00 8.46 -7.55
CA SER A 59 -7.69 7.65 -8.56
C SER A 59 -8.62 6.66 -7.86
N PRO A 60 -9.77 7.13 -7.36
CA PRO A 60 -10.61 6.30 -6.51
C PRO A 60 -11.12 5.02 -7.18
N ALA A 61 -11.61 5.10 -8.41
CA ALA A 61 -12.20 3.93 -9.05
C ALA A 61 -11.17 2.82 -9.27
N ASP A 62 -10.03 3.17 -9.86
CA ASP A 62 -8.99 2.20 -10.20
C ASP A 62 -8.35 1.59 -8.96
N VAL A 63 -8.02 2.45 -7.99
CA VAL A 63 -7.34 1.99 -6.77
C VAL A 63 -8.25 1.12 -5.91
N LYS A 64 -9.51 1.51 -5.75
CA LYS A 64 -10.46 0.72 -4.97
C LYS A 64 -10.63 -0.67 -5.56
N GLN A 65 -10.82 -0.75 -6.86
CA GLN A 65 -10.98 -2.04 -7.52
C GLN A 65 -9.72 -2.90 -7.38
N THR A 66 -8.55 -2.32 -7.61
CA THR A 66 -7.29 -3.03 -7.50
C THR A 66 -7.06 -3.52 -6.07
N ALA A 67 -7.31 -2.68 -5.07
CA ALA A 67 -7.15 -3.06 -3.68
C ALA A 67 -8.04 -4.23 -3.29
N LYS A 68 -9.27 -4.27 -3.80
CA LYS A 68 -10.20 -5.35 -3.50
C LYS A 68 -9.78 -6.68 -4.10
N THR A 69 -9.08 -6.66 -5.22
CA THR A 69 -8.71 -7.88 -5.95
C THR A 69 -7.31 -8.37 -5.65
N GLN A 70 -6.45 -7.51 -5.09
CA GLN A 70 -5.07 -7.87 -4.81
C GLN A 70 -4.94 -8.63 -3.49
N ASP A 71 -4.08 -9.64 -3.49
CA ASP A 71 -3.87 -10.47 -2.28
C ASP A 71 -3.11 -9.73 -1.19
N HIS A 72 -2.42 -8.63 -1.52
CA HIS A 72 -1.71 -7.83 -0.52
C HIS A 72 -2.62 -7.38 0.61
N PHE A 73 -3.87 -7.09 0.29
CA PHE A 73 -4.85 -6.61 1.28
C PHE A 73 -5.85 -7.68 1.69
N ALA A 74 -5.59 -8.95 1.36
CA ALA A 74 -6.52 -10.03 1.67
C ALA A 74 -6.84 -10.09 3.17
N TRP A 75 -5.84 -9.92 4.02
CA TRP A 75 -6.01 -9.97 5.46
C TRP A 75 -6.77 -8.76 6.00
N LEU A 76 -6.91 -7.70 5.23
CA LEU A 76 -7.66 -6.50 5.61
C LEU A 76 -9.08 -6.46 5.04
N ARG A 77 -9.47 -7.43 4.21
CA ARG A 77 -10.79 -7.41 3.56
C ARG A 77 -11.95 -7.38 4.53
N THR A 78 -11.77 -7.93 5.72
CA THR A 78 -12.80 -7.94 6.76
C THR A 78 -12.66 -6.76 7.73
N ASP A 79 -11.61 -5.96 7.58
CA ASP A 79 -11.38 -4.80 8.45
C ASP A 79 -12.35 -3.67 8.08
N PRO A 80 -13.05 -3.09 9.08
CA PRO A 80 -14.03 -2.04 8.78
C PRO A 80 -13.41 -0.79 8.16
N ASP A 81 -12.20 -0.43 8.55
CA ASP A 81 -11.54 0.74 7.96
C ASP A 81 -11.24 0.52 6.49
N PHE A 82 -10.72 -0.66 6.15
CA PHE A 82 -10.44 -1.01 4.77
C PHE A 82 -11.72 -1.05 3.93
N LYS A 83 -12.78 -1.65 4.48
CA LYS A 83 -14.07 -1.71 3.79
C LYS A 83 -14.62 -0.33 3.51
N ALA A 84 -14.52 0.57 4.49
CA ALA A 84 -15.01 1.95 4.33
C ALA A 84 -14.24 2.68 3.24
N MET A 85 -12.92 2.47 3.17
CA MET A 85 -12.09 3.14 2.17
C MET A 85 -12.34 2.66 0.76
N THR A 86 -12.67 1.38 0.60
CA THR A 86 -12.79 0.75 -0.72
C THR A 86 -14.23 0.53 -1.18
N SER A 87 -15.18 0.96 -0.39
CA SER A 87 -16.61 0.79 -0.76
C SER A 87 -17.12 1.84 -1.75
#